data_3888f879dfe729986299b68d184b80c6
#
_entry.id   3888f879dfe729986299b68d184b80c6
#
_cell.length_a   1.000
_cell.length_b   1.000
_cell.length_c   1.000
_cell.angle_alpha   90.00
_cell.angle_beta   90.00
_cell.angle_gamma   90.00
#
_symmetry.space_group_name_H-M   'P 1'
#
loop_
_entity.id
_entity.type
_entity.pdbx_description
1 polymer ?
#
loop_
_entity_poly.entity_id
_entity_poly.type
_entity_poly.pdbx_seq_one_letter_code
_entity_poly.pdbx_strand_id
1 'polypeptide(L)'
;IAVAPIPAGPGGQYSLLGGNMFMFSHNSTPNQLEACFKLLKVIGMTPDVNDDMLKSIEEDILVRLQNNIPVGPQSLNVWSNSERVNAEQKIYDKYTNVNMKLFQPFYDVVNKTLKAEEPYYCQDMYSALDNAIQECLTNKDADPKAQLDKAAKDFQQFLDQV
;
A
#
# COMPACT_ATOMS: atom_id res chain seq x y z
N ILE A 1 -11.92 -10.91 12.11
CA ILE A 1 -10.77 -10.58 11.23
C ILE A 1 -9.60 -10.24 12.13
N ALA A 2 -8.42 -10.78 11.84
CA ALA A 2 -7.16 -10.46 12.47
C ALA A 2 -6.13 -10.15 11.39
N VAL A 3 -5.12 -9.34 11.72
CA VAL A 3 -4.05 -8.98 10.81
C VAL A 3 -2.72 -9.37 11.45
N ALA A 4 -1.90 -10.06 10.70
CA ALA A 4 -0.56 -10.44 11.13
C ALA A 4 0.47 -9.87 10.15
N PRO A 5 1.68 -9.55 10.60
CA PRO A 5 2.76 -9.20 9.70
C PRO A 5 3.18 -10.42 8.88
N ILE A 6 3.80 -10.18 7.72
CA ILE A 6 4.44 -11.25 6.95
C ILE A 6 5.50 -11.91 7.84
N PRO A 7 5.55 -13.26 7.91
CA PRO A 7 6.53 -13.95 8.73
C PRO A 7 7.97 -13.62 8.34
N ALA A 8 8.87 -13.58 9.32
CA ALA A 8 10.29 -13.43 9.06
C ALA A 8 10.85 -14.68 8.39
N GLY A 9 11.65 -14.49 7.36
CA GLY A 9 12.44 -15.53 6.69
C GLY A 9 13.94 -15.36 6.94
N PRO A 10 14.79 -16.22 6.35
CA PRO A 10 16.24 -16.10 6.46
C PRO A 10 16.81 -14.76 5.97
N GLY A 11 16.13 -14.14 4.97
CA GLY A 11 16.52 -12.83 4.42
C GLY A 11 15.98 -11.63 5.19
N GLY A 12 15.16 -11.84 6.22
CA GLY A 12 14.55 -10.77 7.00
C GLY A 12 13.02 -10.85 7.01
N GLN A 13 12.42 -9.77 7.50
CA GLN A 13 10.96 -9.57 7.51
C GLN A 13 10.64 -8.27 6.78
N TYR A 14 9.98 -8.38 5.63
CA TYR A 14 9.69 -7.23 4.78
C TYR A 14 8.23 -7.26 4.31
N SER A 15 7.65 -6.08 4.19
CA SER A 15 6.34 -5.85 3.57
C SER A 15 6.50 -4.82 2.47
N LEU A 16 5.97 -5.09 1.29
CA LEU A 16 5.99 -4.15 0.19
C LEU A 16 5.19 -2.90 0.55
N LEU A 17 5.81 -1.74 0.37
CA LEU A 17 5.15 -0.44 0.43
C LEU A 17 4.84 0.00 -1.00
N GLY A 18 3.57 -0.02 -1.36
CA GLY A 18 3.04 0.55 -2.59
C GLY A 18 2.29 1.84 -2.33
N GLY A 19 2.17 2.68 -3.35
CA GLY A 19 1.41 3.92 -3.28
C GLY A 19 1.24 4.55 -4.65
N ASN A 20 0.32 5.50 -4.73
CA ASN A 20 0.11 6.30 -5.94
C ASN A 20 0.87 7.62 -5.84
N MET A 21 1.51 8.02 -6.92
CA MET A 21 2.18 9.31 -7.02
C MET A 21 1.53 10.14 -8.12
N PHE A 22 1.32 11.42 -7.84
CA PHE A 22 0.92 12.41 -8.86
C PHE A 22 2.17 13.11 -9.36
N MET A 23 2.38 13.07 -10.67
CA MET A 23 3.49 13.75 -11.33
C MET A 23 2.96 14.78 -12.30
N PHE A 24 3.61 15.93 -12.34
CA PHE A 24 3.30 17.00 -13.27
C PHE A 24 4.38 17.10 -14.35
N SER A 25 3.95 17.39 -15.59
CA SER A 25 4.90 17.60 -16.66
C SER A 25 5.78 18.82 -16.36
N HIS A 26 7.08 18.71 -16.63
CA HIS A 26 8.02 19.84 -16.49
C HIS A 26 7.69 21.01 -17.43
N ASN A 27 6.91 20.77 -18.49
CA ASN A 27 6.44 21.78 -19.44
C ASN A 27 5.13 22.47 -19.00
N SER A 28 4.59 22.11 -17.82
CA SER A 28 3.35 22.73 -17.34
C SER A 28 3.56 24.19 -17.03
N THR A 29 2.65 25.03 -17.52
CA THR A 29 2.62 26.46 -17.18
C THR A 29 2.17 26.65 -15.71
N PRO A 30 2.49 27.80 -15.08
CA PRO A 30 2.02 28.09 -13.71
C PRO A 30 0.50 27.94 -13.55
N ASN A 31 -0.29 28.40 -14.53
CA ASN A 31 -1.76 28.28 -14.48
C ASN A 31 -2.24 26.83 -14.56
N GLN A 32 -1.56 25.97 -15.33
CA GLN A 32 -1.86 24.55 -15.38
C GLN A 32 -1.52 23.85 -14.05
N LEU A 33 -0.38 24.18 -13.44
CA LEU A 33 -0.01 23.65 -12.12
C LEU A 33 -1.02 24.09 -11.06
N GLU A 34 -1.43 25.37 -11.07
CA GLU A 34 -2.45 25.85 -10.14
C GLU A 34 -3.77 25.10 -10.30
N ALA A 35 -4.21 24.84 -11.53
CA ALA A 35 -5.40 24.04 -11.81
C ALA A 35 -5.25 22.59 -11.29
N CYS A 36 -4.09 21.97 -11.48
CA CYS A 36 -3.79 20.64 -10.96
C CYS A 36 -3.85 20.60 -9.42
N PHE A 37 -3.25 21.58 -8.74
CA PHE A 37 -3.32 21.65 -7.27
C PHE A 37 -4.74 21.90 -6.77
N LYS A 38 -5.55 22.69 -7.47
CA LYS A 38 -6.98 22.82 -7.16
C LYS A 38 -7.72 21.49 -7.29
N LEU A 39 -7.44 20.72 -8.34
CA LEU A 39 -8.01 19.38 -8.51
C LEU A 39 -7.59 18.46 -7.38
N LEU A 40 -6.28 18.41 -7.03
CA LEU A 40 -5.80 17.60 -5.91
C LEU A 40 -6.49 17.96 -4.60
N LYS A 41 -6.76 19.25 -4.36
CA LYS A 41 -7.49 19.70 -3.18
C LYS A 41 -8.94 19.16 -3.17
N VAL A 42 -9.63 19.21 -4.32
CA VAL A 42 -11.01 18.71 -4.44
C VAL A 42 -11.09 17.20 -4.17
N ILE A 43 -10.12 16.42 -4.67
CA ILE A 43 -10.07 14.97 -4.43
C ILE A 43 -9.40 14.56 -3.11
N GLY A 44 -9.15 15.51 -2.21
CA GLY A 44 -8.58 15.25 -0.89
C GLY A 44 -7.08 14.90 -0.86
N MET A 45 -6.36 15.12 -1.95
CA MET A 45 -4.93 14.81 -2.05
C MET A 45 -4.04 16.01 -1.67
N THR A 46 -4.33 16.64 -0.53
CA THR A 46 -3.57 17.74 0.05
C THR A 46 -3.30 17.47 1.53
N PRO A 47 -2.27 18.06 2.12
CA PRO A 47 -1.97 17.90 3.54
C PRO A 47 -2.97 18.63 4.46
N ASP A 48 -3.77 19.55 3.92
CA ASP A 48 -4.67 20.38 4.72
C ASP A 48 -5.90 19.60 5.19
N VAL A 49 -6.45 20.01 6.32
CA VAL A 49 -7.76 19.54 6.77
C VAL A 49 -8.82 20.10 5.82
N ASN A 50 -9.73 19.25 5.36
CA ASN A 50 -10.82 19.61 4.46
C ASN A 50 -12.10 18.97 4.99
N ASP A 51 -13.06 19.79 5.37
CA ASP A 51 -14.33 19.33 5.96
C ASP A 51 -15.14 18.47 5.00
N ASP A 52 -15.15 18.79 3.70
CA ASP A 52 -15.85 17.98 2.70
C ASP A 52 -15.21 16.58 2.57
N MET A 53 -13.89 16.51 2.65
CA MET A 53 -13.17 15.23 2.65
C MET A 53 -13.47 14.42 3.92
N LEU A 54 -13.45 15.06 5.10
CA LEU A 54 -13.78 14.38 6.36
C LEU A 54 -15.21 13.85 6.33
N LYS A 55 -16.15 14.64 5.81
CA LYS A 55 -17.53 14.23 5.62
C LYS A 55 -17.63 13.04 4.66
N SER A 56 -16.91 13.05 3.55
CA SER A 56 -16.90 11.94 2.59
C SER A 56 -16.35 10.64 3.22
N ILE A 57 -15.31 10.73 4.04
CA ILE A 57 -14.79 9.58 4.80
C ILE A 57 -15.86 9.04 5.76
N GLU A 58 -16.54 9.92 6.50
CA GLU A 58 -17.59 9.51 7.41
C GLU A 58 -18.78 8.86 6.68
N GLU A 59 -19.20 9.42 5.54
CA GLU A 59 -20.27 8.87 4.70
C GLU A 59 -19.90 7.47 4.16
N ASP A 60 -18.67 7.26 3.66
CA ASP A 60 -18.20 5.94 3.22
C ASP A 60 -18.24 4.91 4.36
N ILE A 61 -17.80 5.30 5.54
CA ILE A 61 -17.84 4.45 6.73
C ILE A 61 -19.29 4.08 7.08
N LEU A 62 -20.22 5.03 7.04
CA LEU A 62 -21.64 4.78 7.33
C LEU A 62 -22.27 3.83 6.30
N VAL A 63 -21.91 3.97 5.02
CA VAL A 63 -22.35 3.03 3.96
C VAL A 63 -21.83 1.62 4.24
N ARG A 64 -20.57 1.47 4.65
CA ARG A 64 -20.01 0.17 5.04
C ARG A 64 -20.80 -0.45 6.21
N LEU A 65 -21.07 0.33 7.25
CA LEU A 65 -21.84 -0.14 8.41
C LEU A 65 -23.25 -0.58 8.04
N GLN A 66 -23.93 0.17 7.16
CA GLN A 66 -25.25 -0.21 6.65
C GLN A 66 -25.25 -1.54 5.89
N ASN A 67 -24.14 -1.85 5.24
CA ASN A 67 -23.94 -3.10 4.49
C ASN A 67 -23.32 -4.22 5.35
N ASN A 68 -23.24 -4.06 6.67
CA ASN A 68 -22.60 -5.01 7.60
C ASN A 68 -21.14 -5.31 7.26
N ILE A 69 -20.42 -4.36 6.64
CA ILE A 69 -19.00 -4.45 6.37
C ILE A 69 -18.23 -3.96 7.61
N PRO A 70 -17.31 -4.76 8.15
CA PRO A 70 -16.51 -4.34 9.30
C PRO A 70 -15.68 -3.08 8.99
N VAL A 71 -15.66 -2.16 9.94
CA VAL A 71 -14.83 -0.95 9.90
C VAL A 71 -13.60 -1.17 10.75
N GLY A 72 -12.47 -1.26 10.10
CA GLY A 72 -11.14 -1.35 10.73
C GLY A 72 -10.57 0.02 11.11
N PRO A 73 -9.33 0.04 11.61
CA PRO A 73 -8.62 1.28 11.89
C PRO A 73 -8.28 2.04 10.60
N GLN A 74 -7.89 3.29 10.76
CA GLN A 74 -7.34 4.09 9.67
C GLN A 74 -6.17 3.35 8.99
N SER A 75 -6.08 3.42 7.68
CA SER A 75 -4.94 2.92 6.91
C SER A 75 -3.65 3.66 7.28
N LEU A 76 -2.50 3.07 6.93
CA LEU A 76 -1.22 3.75 7.08
C LEU A 76 -1.27 5.09 6.34
N ASN A 77 -0.94 6.17 7.06
CA ASN A 77 -1.08 7.51 6.54
C ASN A 77 0.22 7.96 5.85
N VAL A 78 0.08 8.61 4.70
CA VAL A 78 1.20 9.20 3.95
C VAL A 78 1.49 10.64 4.35
N TRP A 79 0.58 11.26 5.12
CA TRP A 79 0.68 12.66 5.51
C TRP A 79 1.51 12.81 6.78
N SER A 80 2.43 13.76 6.78
CA SER A 80 3.15 14.20 7.98
C SER A 80 2.39 15.27 8.77
N ASN A 81 1.33 15.86 8.19
CA ASN A 81 0.50 16.84 8.90
C ASN A 81 -0.33 16.14 9.97
N SER A 82 0.06 16.36 11.24
CA SER A 82 -0.61 15.75 12.39
C SER A 82 -2.06 16.22 12.58
N GLU A 83 -2.40 17.43 12.13
CA GLU A 83 -3.76 17.98 12.25
C GLU A 83 -4.73 17.18 11.36
N ARG A 84 -4.38 16.96 10.10
CA ARG A 84 -5.15 16.13 9.18
C ARG A 84 -5.25 14.69 9.67
N VAL A 85 -4.12 14.08 10.02
CA VAL A 85 -4.07 12.69 10.49
C VAL A 85 -4.97 12.50 11.72
N ASN A 86 -4.90 13.43 12.68
CA ASN A 86 -5.72 13.38 13.88
C ASN A 86 -7.21 13.62 13.60
N ALA A 87 -7.56 14.48 12.64
CA ALA A 87 -8.94 14.70 12.25
C ALA A 87 -9.57 13.44 11.64
N GLU A 88 -8.87 12.80 10.71
CA GLU A 88 -9.29 11.52 10.13
C GLU A 88 -9.37 10.41 11.19
N GLN A 89 -8.35 10.30 12.06
CA GLN A 89 -8.32 9.29 13.12
C GLN A 89 -9.54 9.36 14.04
N LYS A 90 -10.00 10.56 14.40
CA LYS A 90 -11.20 10.74 15.22
C LYS A 90 -12.45 10.13 14.60
N ILE A 91 -12.56 10.16 13.26
CA ILE A 91 -13.68 9.54 12.56
C ILE A 91 -13.56 8.02 12.66
N TYR A 92 -12.38 7.46 12.40
CA TYR A 92 -12.17 6.01 12.53
C TYR A 92 -12.39 5.53 13.96
N ASP A 93 -11.90 6.23 14.97
CA ASP A 93 -12.08 5.90 16.39
C ASP A 93 -13.57 5.83 16.78
N LYS A 94 -14.40 6.69 16.18
CA LYS A 94 -15.83 6.72 16.42
C LYS A 94 -16.56 5.48 15.88
N TYR A 95 -16.09 4.93 14.77
CA TYR A 95 -16.82 3.91 14.01
C TYR A 95 -16.13 2.54 13.94
N THR A 96 -14.86 2.44 14.33
CA THR A 96 -14.14 1.16 14.34
C THR A 96 -14.87 0.14 15.21
N ASN A 97 -15.26 -0.99 14.61
CA ASN A 97 -16.04 -2.03 15.24
C ASN A 97 -15.33 -3.41 15.27
N VAL A 98 -14.04 -3.42 14.98
CA VAL A 98 -13.19 -4.60 15.06
C VAL A 98 -12.37 -4.63 16.36
N ASN A 99 -11.96 -5.81 16.80
CA ASN A 99 -11.11 -5.93 17.97
C ASN A 99 -9.66 -5.50 17.64
N MET A 100 -9.28 -4.29 18.07
CA MET A 100 -7.97 -3.70 17.79
C MET A 100 -6.78 -4.52 18.30
N LYS A 101 -6.97 -5.37 19.35
CA LYS A 101 -5.91 -6.28 19.82
C LYS A 101 -5.47 -7.28 18.75
N LEU A 102 -6.35 -7.59 17.80
CA LEU A 102 -6.03 -8.49 16.69
C LEU A 102 -5.25 -7.82 15.56
N PHE A 103 -5.08 -6.50 15.61
CA PHE A 103 -4.28 -5.71 14.66
C PHE A 103 -2.92 -5.31 15.25
N GLN A 104 -2.77 -5.34 16.57
CA GLN A 104 -1.57 -4.88 17.26
C GLN A 104 -0.27 -5.55 16.75
N PRO A 105 -0.22 -6.88 16.49
CA PRO A 105 1.00 -7.53 15.99
C PRO A 105 1.49 -6.96 14.66
N PHE A 106 0.59 -6.46 13.82
CA PHE A 106 0.94 -5.78 12.57
C PHE A 106 1.53 -4.40 12.85
N TYR A 107 0.87 -3.58 13.68
CA TYR A 107 1.32 -2.23 13.99
C TYR A 107 2.66 -2.17 14.71
N ASP A 108 2.98 -3.17 15.52
CA ASP A 108 4.25 -3.23 16.28
C ASP A 108 5.47 -3.33 15.36
N VAL A 109 5.30 -3.84 14.14
CA VAL A 109 6.42 -4.12 13.23
C VAL A 109 6.33 -3.40 11.89
N VAL A 110 5.15 -2.95 11.44
CA VAL A 110 4.94 -2.45 10.08
C VAL A 110 5.94 -1.38 9.68
N ASN A 111 6.14 -0.36 10.51
CA ASN A 111 7.06 0.74 10.21
C ASN A 111 8.54 0.33 10.10
N LYS A 112 8.89 -0.85 10.61
CA LYS A 112 10.26 -1.40 10.55
C LYS A 112 10.45 -2.36 9.39
N THR A 113 9.35 -2.84 8.81
CA THR A 113 9.36 -3.90 7.79
C THR A 113 8.98 -3.37 6.41
N LEU A 114 8.53 -2.13 6.31
CA LEU A 114 8.19 -1.52 5.02
C LEU A 114 9.42 -1.42 4.12
N LYS A 115 9.29 -1.90 2.90
CA LYS A 115 10.29 -1.80 1.86
C LYS A 115 9.64 -1.28 0.59
N ALA A 116 10.26 -0.27 -0.03
CA ALA A 116 9.81 0.22 -1.32
C ALA A 116 9.94 -0.87 -2.38
N GLU A 117 9.09 -0.78 -3.39
CA GLU A 117 9.18 -1.58 -4.60
C GLU A 117 10.53 -1.37 -5.30
N GLU A 118 11.01 -2.39 -6.00
CA GLU A 118 12.23 -2.28 -6.79
C GLU A 118 12.09 -1.16 -7.83
N PRO A 119 12.98 -0.15 -7.87
CA PRO A 119 12.82 1.01 -8.72
C PRO A 119 13.03 0.74 -10.21
N TYR A 120 13.71 -0.37 -10.54
CA TYR A 120 14.04 -0.71 -11.92
C TYR A 120 13.48 -2.07 -12.31
N TYR A 121 12.82 -2.14 -13.47
CA TYR A 121 12.32 -3.39 -14.06
C TYR A 121 11.43 -4.23 -13.11
N CYS A 122 10.69 -3.57 -12.24
CA CYS A 122 9.87 -4.24 -11.23
C CYS A 122 8.77 -5.13 -11.87
N GLN A 123 8.22 -4.72 -13.00
CA GLN A 123 7.23 -5.53 -13.73
C GLN A 123 7.82 -6.80 -14.32
N ASP A 124 9.08 -6.74 -14.77
CA ASP A 124 9.81 -7.92 -15.26
C ASP A 124 10.14 -8.86 -14.09
N MET A 125 10.50 -8.33 -12.94
CA MET A 125 10.68 -9.11 -11.71
C MET A 125 9.37 -9.81 -11.31
N TYR A 126 8.24 -9.12 -11.33
CA TYR A 126 6.95 -9.74 -11.02
C TYR A 126 6.59 -10.81 -12.01
N SER A 127 6.85 -10.62 -13.29
CA SER A 127 6.62 -11.66 -14.32
C SER A 127 7.48 -12.92 -14.08
N ALA A 128 8.72 -12.74 -13.65
CA ALA A 128 9.59 -13.86 -13.28
C ALA A 128 9.06 -14.62 -12.03
N LEU A 129 8.58 -13.89 -11.03
CA LEU A 129 7.96 -14.48 -9.83
C LEU A 129 6.63 -15.19 -10.16
N ASP A 130 5.79 -14.60 -11.00
CA ASP A 130 4.52 -15.21 -11.43
C ASP A 130 4.75 -16.54 -12.14
N ASN A 131 5.75 -16.63 -13.02
CA ASN A 131 6.11 -17.87 -13.68
C ASN A 131 6.56 -18.95 -12.68
N ALA A 132 7.36 -18.60 -11.67
CA ALA A 132 7.78 -19.51 -10.62
C ALA A 132 6.59 -20.01 -9.77
N ILE A 133 5.66 -19.11 -9.44
CA ILE A 133 4.44 -19.44 -8.69
C ILE A 133 3.54 -20.35 -9.53
N GLN A 134 3.31 -20.04 -10.80
CA GLN A 134 2.49 -20.85 -11.69
C GLN A 134 3.04 -22.27 -11.84
N GLU A 135 4.36 -22.42 -11.98
CA GLU A 135 4.98 -23.73 -12.04
C GLU A 135 4.71 -24.54 -10.75
N CYS A 136 4.86 -23.90 -9.59
CA CYS A 136 4.59 -24.57 -8.31
C CYS A 136 3.10 -24.92 -8.10
N LEU A 137 2.18 -24.13 -8.67
CA LEU A 137 0.74 -24.40 -8.56
C LEU A 137 0.24 -25.49 -9.54
N THR A 138 0.86 -25.61 -10.69
CA THR A 138 0.40 -26.51 -11.77
C THR A 138 1.16 -27.83 -11.83
N ASN A 139 2.41 -27.85 -11.39
CA ASN A 139 3.28 -29.03 -11.36
C ASN A 139 3.51 -29.47 -9.90
N LYS A 140 2.93 -30.62 -9.51
CA LYS A 140 3.03 -31.15 -8.15
C LYS A 140 4.46 -31.56 -7.74
N ASP A 141 5.32 -31.81 -8.72
CA ASP A 141 6.70 -32.22 -8.52
C ASP A 141 7.68 -31.03 -8.54
N ALA A 142 7.16 -29.80 -8.73
CA ALA A 142 7.98 -28.60 -8.70
C ALA A 142 8.56 -28.34 -7.30
N ASP A 143 9.86 -28.11 -7.23
CA ASP A 143 10.53 -27.61 -6.02
C ASP A 143 10.45 -26.07 -6.01
N PRO A 144 9.69 -25.46 -5.07
CA PRO A 144 9.55 -24.01 -4.98
C PRO A 144 10.89 -23.29 -4.85
N LYS A 145 11.84 -23.88 -4.13
CA LYS A 145 13.17 -23.27 -3.98
C LYS A 145 13.90 -23.24 -5.31
N ALA A 146 13.92 -24.34 -6.05
CA ALA A 146 14.58 -24.40 -7.35
C ALA A 146 13.95 -23.43 -8.37
N GLN A 147 12.61 -23.25 -8.34
CA GLN A 147 11.92 -22.29 -9.20
C GLN A 147 12.27 -20.84 -8.85
N LEU A 148 12.34 -20.49 -7.57
CA LEU A 148 12.74 -19.16 -7.13
C LEU A 148 14.23 -18.88 -7.41
N ASP A 149 15.13 -19.85 -7.19
CA ASP A 149 16.55 -19.71 -7.51
C ASP A 149 16.76 -19.49 -9.02
N LYS A 150 15.99 -20.20 -9.87
CA LYS A 150 15.98 -20.00 -11.31
C LYS A 150 15.49 -18.60 -11.70
N ALA A 151 14.34 -18.19 -11.16
CA ALA A 151 13.77 -16.86 -11.44
C ALA A 151 14.75 -15.74 -11.03
N ALA A 152 15.38 -15.84 -9.86
CA ALA A 152 16.38 -14.89 -9.42
C ALA A 152 17.61 -14.83 -10.33
N LYS A 153 18.11 -15.99 -10.77
CA LYS A 153 19.26 -16.07 -11.70
C LYS A 153 18.92 -15.47 -13.07
N ASP A 154 17.78 -15.82 -13.62
CA ASP A 154 17.37 -15.37 -14.95
C ASP A 154 17.11 -13.85 -14.94
N PHE A 155 16.50 -13.32 -13.87
CA PHE A 155 16.30 -11.90 -13.71
C PHE A 155 17.63 -11.14 -13.49
N GLN A 156 18.58 -11.70 -12.74
CA GLN A 156 19.90 -11.08 -12.58
C GLN A 156 20.65 -11.03 -13.93
N GLN A 157 20.58 -12.07 -14.76
CA GLN A 157 21.16 -12.06 -16.09
C GLN A 157 20.53 -10.99 -17.00
N PHE A 158 19.23 -10.74 -16.84
CA PHE A 158 18.56 -9.65 -17.55
C PHE A 158 19.09 -8.29 -17.08
N LEU A 159 19.20 -8.07 -15.78
CA LEU A 159 19.73 -6.81 -15.21
C LEU A 159 21.18 -6.53 -15.63
N ASP A 160 22.00 -7.56 -15.82
CA ASP A 160 23.40 -7.42 -16.23
C ASP A 160 23.54 -7.00 -17.72
N GLN A 161 22.45 -7.03 -18.51
CA GLN A 161 22.44 -6.70 -19.93
C GLN A 161 21.86 -5.31 -20.25
N VAL A 162 21.24 -4.66 -19.28
CA VAL A 162 20.56 -3.35 -19.40
C VAL A 162 21.26 -2.29 -18.56
#